data_fc569095001d22b5918cd959c6418f9a
#
_entry.id   fc569095001d22b5918cd959c6418f9a
#
_cell.length_a   1.000
_cell.length_b   1.000
_cell.length_c   1.000
_cell.angle_alpha   90.00
_cell.angle_beta   90.00
_cell.angle_gamma   90.00
#
_symmetry.space_group_name_H-M   'P 1'
#
loop_
_entity.id
_entity.type
_entity.pdbx_description
1 polymer ?
#
loop_
_entity_poly.entity_id
_entity_poly.type
_entity_poly.pdbx_seq_one_letter_code
_entity_poly.pdbx_strand_id
1 'polypeptide(L)'
;MIRTILAPVTGNRPDAAGLGTAFLVAEAFQAHVDALCVTPHPELRAPIEAASIPAPLARRLVALATEEQARAAASARSVFNEISGKHGADPAQRGNEAISSQVTADWRETTGSLSEIVPEEARLADLVVLARDADGENITRAAIETVIFNSGRPLLLAPSGQVSAIGTAPAIAWNGSAVAARAVRAALPFLRRSGKVVILFTDTAEPGRAADPQRLAGYLEWHGITTSIRQATVGHRQVSDALTGSALEAGCDLLIMGG
;
A
#
# COMPACT_ATOMS: atom_id res chain seq x y z
N MET A 1 2.01 2.33 16.43
CA MET A 1 1.61 0.91 16.40
C MET A 1 0.59 0.77 15.28
N ILE A 2 0.67 -0.23 14.44
CA ILE A 2 -0.30 -0.49 13.37
C ILE A 2 -1.38 -1.38 13.95
N ARG A 3 -2.65 -0.94 13.91
CA ARG A 3 -3.81 -1.69 14.41
C ARG A 3 -4.88 -1.89 13.35
N THR A 4 -4.96 -0.97 12.39
CA THR A 4 -5.96 -1.01 11.32
C THR A 4 -5.27 -0.84 9.97
N ILE A 5 -5.59 -1.73 9.05
CA ILE A 5 -5.03 -1.75 7.69
C ILE A 5 -6.20 -1.67 6.71
N LEU A 6 -6.23 -0.63 5.89
CA LEU A 6 -7.16 -0.55 4.77
C LEU A 6 -6.54 -1.25 3.55
N ALA A 7 -7.23 -2.24 3.01
CA ALA A 7 -6.84 -2.97 1.82
C ALA A 7 -7.91 -2.81 0.72
N PRO A 8 -7.81 -1.77 -0.13
CA PRO A 8 -8.71 -1.60 -1.25
C PRO A 8 -8.54 -2.71 -2.28
N VAL A 9 -9.65 -3.24 -2.80
CA VAL A 9 -9.72 -4.26 -3.84
C VAL A 9 -10.68 -3.83 -4.95
N THR A 10 -10.44 -4.29 -6.16
CA THR A 10 -11.18 -3.86 -7.37
C THR A 10 -11.77 -5.02 -8.17
N GLY A 11 -11.49 -6.26 -7.79
CA GLY A 11 -11.83 -7.46 -8.56
C GLY A 11 -10.82 -7.80 -9.65
N ASN A 12 -9.68 -7.12 -9.68
CA ASN A 12 -8.60 -7.33 -10.64
C ASN A 12 -7.51 -8.27 -10.10
N ARG A 13 -6.64 -8.78 -10.99
CA ARG A 13 -5.55 -9.71 -10.63
C ARG A 13 -4.64 -9.24 -9.49
N PRO A 14 -4.27 -7.95 -9.36
CA PRO A 14 -3.39 -7.49 -8.29
C PRO A 14 -3.95 -7.63 -6.87
N ASP A 15 -5.26 -7.76 -6.70
CA ASP A 15 -5.92 -7.79 -5.38
C ASP A 15 -5.36 -8.90 -4.47
N ALA A 16 -5.05 -10.07 -5.03
CA ALA A 16 -4.47 -11.17 -4.25
C ALA A 16 -3.11 -10.83 -3.63
N ALA A 17 -2.26 -10.10 -4.35
CA ALA A 17 -0.96 -9.65 -3.85
C ALA A 17 -1.12 -8.56 -2.78
N GLY A 18 -2.04 -7.62 -2.99
CA GLY A 18 -2.40 -6.58 -2.03
C GLY A 18 -2.94 -7.15 -0.72
N LEU A 19 -3.94 -8.02 -0.82
CA LEU A 19 -4.52 -8.71 0.34
C LEU A 19 -3.48 -9.56 1.06
N GLY A 20 -2.72 -10.40 0.34
CA GLY A 20 -1.66 -11.22 0.93
C GLY A 20 -0.65 -10.37 1.70
N THR A 21 -0.22 -9.24 1.15
CA THR A 21 0.68 -8.29 1.83
C THR A 21 0.01 -7.66 3.05
N ALA A 22 -1.27 -7.27 2.97
CA ALA A 22 -2.01 -6.70 4.09
C ALA A 22 -2.12 -7.70 5.25
N PHE A 23 -2.40 -8.97 4.96
CA PHE A 23 -2.47 -10.03 5.99
C PHE A 23 -1.10 -10.35 6.60
N LEU A 24 -0.01 -10.36 5.83
CA LEU A 24 1.34 -10.49 6.39
C LEU A 24 1.68 -9.36 7.36
N VAL A 25 1.30 -8.12 7.02
CA VAL A 25 1.44 -6.99 7.96
C VAL A 25 0.54 -7.17 9.17
N ALA A 26 -0.71 -7.61 8.97
CA ALA A 26 -1.64 -7.85 10.08
C ALA A 26 -1.13 -8.90 11.05
N GLU A 27 -0.55 -10.00 10.58
CA GLU A 27 0.11 -11.00 11.43
C GLU A 27 1.27 -10.41 12.22
N ALA A 28 2.12 -9.61 11.54
CA ALA A 28 3.28 -8.99 12.18
C ALA A 28 2.92 -8.04 13.32
N PHE A 29 1.73 -7.40 13.26
CA PHE A 29 1.30 -6.37 14.22
C PHE A 29 0.05 -6.73 15.01
N GLN A 30 -0.55 -7.90 14.79
CA GLN A 30 -1.84 -8.29 15.35
C GLN A 30 -2.89 -7.21 15.05
N ALA A 31 -3.03 -6.91 13.77
CA ALA A 31 -3.86 -5.83 13.26
C ALA A 31 -5.14 -6.35 12.60
N HIS A 32 -6.09 -5.44 12.45
CA HIS A 32 -7.32 -5.66 11.70
C HIS A 32 -7.14 -5.27 10.24
N VAL A 33 -7.63 -6.10 9.32
CA VAL A 33 -7.67 -5.83 7.87
C VAL A 33 -9.10 -5.47 7.47
N ASP A 34 -9.29 -4.23 7.02
CA ASP A 34 -10.52 -3.76 6.40
C ASP A 34 -10.39 -3.86 4.88
N ALA A 35 -10.89 -4.93 4.29
CA ALA A 35 -10.89 -5.14 2.86
C ALA A 35 -12.07 -4.40 2.23
N LEU A 36 -11.78 -3.34 1.47
CA LEU A 36 -12.77 -2.46 0.86
C LEU A 36 -12.86 -2.70 -0.64
N CYS A 37 -13.92 -3.34 -1.10
CA CYS A 37 -14.21 -3.49 -2.53
C CYS A 37 -14.87 -2.21 -3.06
N VAL A 38 -14.16 -1.52 -3.95
CA VAL A 38 -14.68 -0.30 -4.60
C VAL A 38 -15.05 -0.63 -6.05
N THR A 39 -16.34 -0.56 -6.36
CA THR A 39 -16.85 -0.76 -7.72
C THR A 39 -17.23 0.59 -8.33
N PRO A 40 -16.79 0.90 -9.56
CA PRO A 40 -17.14 2.15 -10.20
C PRO A 40 -18.66 2.23 -10.48
N HIS A 41 -19.22 3.45 -10.57
CA HIS A 41 -20.60 3.63 -10.99
C HIS A 41 -20.80 3.09 -12.41
N PRO A 42 -21.80 2.22 -12.66
CA PRO A 42 -22.04 1.65 -14.01
C PRO A 42 -22.27 2.72 -15.07
N GLU A 43 -22.92 3.82 -14.70
CA GLU A 43 -23.25 4.94 -15.60
C GLU A 43 -22.01 5.72 -16.06
N LEU A 44 -20.93 5.75 -15.25
CA LEU A 44 -19.68 6.44 -15.59
C LEU A 44 -18.79 5.66 -16.55
N ARG A 45 -19.03 4.36 -16.73
CA ARG A 45 -18.35 3.54 -17.74
C ARG A 45 -19.02 3.61 -19.12
N ALA A 46 -20.24 4.17 -19.21
CA ALA A 46 -20.82 4.49 -20.49
C ALA A 46 -19.94 5.58 -21.17
N PRO A 47 -19.49 5.38 -22.42
CA PRO A 47 -18.68 6.37 -23.11
C PRO A 47 -19.37 7.75 -23.06
N ILE A 48 -18.59 8.83 -22.89
CA ILE A 48 -19.08 10.24 -22.94
C ILE A 48 -19.80 10.52 -24.28
N GLU A 49 -19.58 9.69 -25.29
CA GLU A 49 -20.29 9.65 -26.57
C GLU A 49 -21.72 9.08 -26.48
N ALA A 50 -22.17 8.70 -25.28
CA ALA A 50 -23.50 8.09 -25.08
C ALA A 50 -24.69 9.02 -25.47
N ALA A 51 -24.47 10.31 -25.63
CA ALA A 51 -25.48 11.22 -26.18
C ALA A 51 -25.90 10.87 -27.62
N SER A 52 -25.10 10.04 -28.34
CA SER A 52 -25.37 9.57 -29.71
C SER A 52 -25.84 8.12 -29.76
N ILE A 53 -25.93 7.40 -28.63
CA ILE A 53 -26.30 5.99 -28.59
C ILE A 53 -27.82 5.84 -28.38
N PRO A 54 -28.52 5.02 -29.20
CA PRO A 54 -29.94 4.75 -28.97
C PRO A 54 -30.21 4.20 -27.56
N ALA A 55 -31.26 4.72 -26.88
CA ALA A 55 -31.58 4.36 -25.49
C ALA A 55 -31.68 2.84 -25.19
N PRO A 56 -32.14 1.96 -26.10
CA PRO A 56 -32.10 0.52 -25.87
C PRO A 56 -30.66 -0.04 -25.76
N LEU A 57 -29.75 0.47 -26.58
CA LEU A 57 -28.34 0.04 -26.57
C LEU A 57 -27.61 0.57 -25.34
N ALA A 58 -27.85 1.83 -24.95
CA ALA A 58 -27.30 2.39 -23.71
C ALA A 58 -27.71 1.57 -22.49
N ARG A 59 -29.00 1.20 -22.37
CA ARG A 59 -29.48 0.32 -21.29
C ARG A 59 -28.79 -1.04 -21.29
N ARG A 60 -28.56 -1.63 -22.46
CA ARG A 60 -27.86 -2.93 -22.57
C ARG A 60 -26.39 -2.84 -22.16
N LEU A 61 -25.70 -1.74 -22.49
CA LEU A 61 -24.33 -1.50 -22.07
C LEU A 61 -24.21 -1.33 -20.53
N VAL A 62 -25.13 -0.57 -19.94
CA VAL A 62 -25.20 -0.42 -18.48
C VAL A 62 -25.47 -1.77 -17.80
N ALA A 63 -26.39 -2.58 -18.33
CA ALA A 63 -26.66 -3.92 -17.78
C ALA A 63 -25.43 -4.83 -17.84
N LEU A 64 -24.72 -4.86 -18.96
CA LEU A 64 -23.48 -5.62 -19.13
C LEU A 64 -22.39 -5.14 -18.15
N ALA A 65 -22.19 -3.82 -18.01
CA ALA A 65 -21.24 -3.25 -17.07
C ALA A 65 -21.58 -3.63 -15.62
N THR A 66 -22.88 -3.62 -15.27
CA THR A 66 -23.34 -4.03 -13.92
C THR A 66 -23.06 -5.51 -13.67
N GLU A 67 -23.30 -6.40 -14.66
CA GLU A 67 -22.97 -7.82 -14.52
C GLU A 67 -21.48 -8.07 -14.39
N GLU A 68 -20.64 -7.38 -15.16
CA GLU A 68 -19.18 -7.48 -15.06
C GLU A 68 -18.68 -7.01 -13.68
N GLN A 69 -19.22 -5.92 -13.15
CA GLN A 69 -18.88 -5.42 -11.81
C GLN A 69 -19.29 -6.41 -10.73
N ALA A 70 -20.47 -6.99 -10.81
CA ALA A 70 -20.92 -8.00 -9.87
C ALA A 70 -20.01 -9.24 -9.88
N ARG A 71 -19.56 -9.68 -11.07
CA ARG A 71 -18.61 -10.77 -11.20
C ARG A 71 -17.25 -10.42 -10.62
N ALA A 72 -16.75 -9.20 -10.87
CA ALA A 72 -15.49 -8.72 -10.33
C ALA A 72 -15.53 -8.66 -8.79
N ALA A 73 -16.59 -8.10 -8.21
CA ALA A 73 -16.78 -8.05 -6.75
C ALA A 73 -16.87 -9.46 -6.13
N ALA A 74 -17.61 -10.38 -6.76
CA ALA A 74 -17.69 -11.77 -6.30
C ALA A 74 -16.33 -12.49 -6.37
N SER A 75 -15.55 -12.25 -7.43
CA SER A 75 -14.18 -12.76 -7.56
C SER A 75 -13.26 -12.20 -6.46
N ALA A 76 -13.29 -10.89 -6.22
CA ALA A 76 -12.51 -10.25 -5.17
C ALA A 76 -12.88 -10.80 -3.78
N ARG A 77 -14.17 -11.00 -3.50
CA ARG A 77 -14.64 -11.60 -2.26
C ARG A 77 -14.16 -13.05 -2.09
N SER A 78 -14.14 -13.82 -3.16
CA SER A 78 -13.60 -15.18 -3.15
C SER A 78 -12.11 -15.19 -2.78
N VAL A 79 -11.33 -14.29 -3.37
CA VAL A 79 -9.91 -14.12 -3.08
C VAL A 79 -9.71 -13.68 -1.62
N PHE A 80 -10.51 -12.73 -1.13
CA PHE A 80 -10.48 -12.32 0.28
C PHE A 80 -10.75 -13.49 1.21
N ASN A 81 -11.80 -14.29 0.97
CA ASN A 81 -12.16 -15.44 1.80
C ASN A 81 -11.04 -16.51 1.81
N GLU A 82 -10.42 -16.75 0.66
CA GLU A 82 -9.29 -17.69 0.56
C GLU A 82 -8.09 -17.22 1.37
N ILE A 83 -7.71 -15.94 1.21
CA ILE A 83 -6.52 -15.37 1.88
C ILE A 83 -6.78 -15.23 3.37
N SER A 84 -7.92 -14.67 3.80
CA SER A 84 -8.27 -14.56 5.22
C SER A 84 -8.30 -15.91 5.91
N GLY A 85 -8.84 -16.94 5.24
CA GLY A 85 -8.83 -18.31 5.75
C GLY A 85 -7.43 -18.90 5.90
N LYS A 86 -6.51 -18.64 4.96
CA LYS A 86 -5.10 -19.07 5.04
C LYS A 86 -4.36 -18.44 6.24
N HIS A 87 -4.70 -17.21 6.58
CA HIS A 87 -4.11 -16.47 7.70
C HIS A 87 -4.90 -16.64 9.02
N GLY A 88 -5.94 -17.49 9.03
CA GLY A 88 -6.74 -17.75 10.23
C GLY A 88 -7.39 -16.49 10.80
N ALA A 89 -7.75 -15.55 9.93
CA ALA A 89 -8.35 -14.29 10.37
C ALA A 89 -9.82 -14.50 10.75
N ASP A 90 -10.17 -14.08 11.97
CA ASP A 90 -11.54 -14.10 12.43
C ASP A 90 -12.31 -12.85 11.96
N PRO A 91 -13.64 -12.96 11.73
CA PRO A 91 -14.47 -11.79 11.52
C PRO A 91 -14.37 -10.85 12.72
N ALA A 92 -14.23 -9.54 12.47
CA ALA A 92 -14.13 -8.59 13.56
C ALA A 92 -15.43 -8.54 14.37
N GLN A 93 -15.36 -8.82 15.66
CA GLN A 93 -16.42 -8.52 16.60
C GLN A 93 -16.20 -7.09 17.12
N ARG A 94 -17.01 -6.14 16.63
CA ARG A 94 -17.00 -4.76 17.13
C ARG A 94 -17.52 -4.74 18.56
N GLY A 95 -16.62 -4.59 19.54
CA GLY A 95 -16.97 -4.55 20.96
C GLY A 95 -15.73 -4.41 21.85
N ASN A 96 -15.89 -4.55 23.17
CA ASN A 96 -14.81 -4.41 24.17
C ASN A 96 -13.66 -5.43 24.04
N GLU A 97 -13.77 -6.41 23.18
CA GLU A 97 -12.73 -7.37 22.83
C GLU A 97 -11.86 -6.92 21.65
N ALA A 98 -11.99 -5.66 21.22
CA ALA A 98 -11.30 -5.07 20.06
C ALA A 98 -9.77 -5.02 20.15
N ILE A 99 -9.15 -5.53 21.19
CA ILE A 99 -7.71 -5.78 21.29
C ILE A 99 -7.52 -7.30 21.28
N SER A 100 -7.97 -7.94 20.20
CA SER A 100 -7.64 -9.34 19.95
C SER A 100 -6.13 -9.50 19.82
N SER A 101 -5.60 -10.58 20.39
CA SER A 101 -4.23 -11.04 20.12
C SER A 101 -4.13 -11.77 18.77
N GLN A 102 -5.20 -11.78 17.99
CA GLN A 102 -5.33 -12.47 16.71
C GLN A 102 -5.59 -11.48 15.57
N VAL A 103 -5.29 -11.91 14.36
CA VAL A 103 -5.64 -11.16 13.15
C VAL A 103 -7.14 -11.21 12.96
N THR A 104 -7.75 -10.05 12.70
CA THR A 104 -9.17 -9.97 12.37
C THR A 104 -9.35 -9.31 11.01
N ALA A 105 -10.43 -9.62 10.31
CA ALA A 105 -10.69 -9.02 9.00
C ALA A 105 -12.17 -8.83 8.75
N ASP A 106 -12.51 -7.71 8.09
CA ASP A 106 -13.84 -7.42 7.59
C ASP A 106 -13.81 -7.18 6.08
N TRP A 107 -14.95 -7.49 5.44
CA TRP A 107 -15.19 -7.21 4.04
C TRP A 107 -16.29 -6.16 3.91
N ARG A 108 -15.98 -5.08 3.19
CA ARG A 108 -16.96 -4.04 2.84
C ARG A 108 -17.01 -3.81 1.35
N GLU A 109 -18.18 -3.43 0.85
CA GLU A 109 -18.40 -3.07 -0.56
C GLU A 109 -18.96 -1.65 -0.65
N THR A 110 -18.48 -0.89 -1.60
CA THR A 110 -18.98 0.45 -1.90
C THR A 110 -18.90 0.74 -3.39
N THR A 111 -19.71 1.67 -3.85
CA THR A 111 -19.74 2.08 -5.25
C THR A 111 -19.24 3.53 -5.38
N GLY A 112 -18.32 3.77 -6.29
CA GLY A 112 -17.78 5.10 -6.56
C GLY A 112 -16.40 5.07 -7.19
N SER A 113 -15.71 6.21 -7.15
CA SER A 113 -14.34 6.33 -7.64
C SER A 113 -13.34 5.88 -6.57
N LEU A 114 -12.41 5.00 -6.96
CA LEU A 114 -11.33 4.57 -6.08
C LEU A 114 -10.50 5.75 -5.55
N SER A 115 -10.26 6.75 -6.42
CA SER A 115 -9.48 7.95 -6.08
C SER A 115 -10.20 8.91 -5.12
N GLU A 116 -11.50 8.80 -4.95
CA GLU A 116 -12.29 9.60 -4.01
C GLU A 116 -12.50 8.85 -2.69
N ILE A 117 -12.95 7.60 -2.78
CA ILE A 117 -13.34 6.80 -1.61
C ILE A 117 -12.13 6.38 -0.78
N VAL A 118 -11.08 5.85 -1.42
CA VAL A 118 -9.94 5.29 -0.67
C VAL A 118 -9.23 6.31 0.21
N PRO A 119 -8.94 7.55 -0.24
CA PRO A 119 -8.33 8.55 0.64
C PRO A 119 -9.21 8.95 1.84
N GLU A 120 -10.53 8.93 1.68
CA GLU A 120 -11.46 9.24 2.77
C GLU A 120 -11.49 8.12 3.82
N GLU A 121 -11.66 6.89 3.39
CA GLU A 121 -11.64 5.72 4.26
C GLU A 121 -10.28 5.51 4.94
N ALA A 122 -9.20 5.82 4.23
CA ALA A 122 -7.85 5.73 4.73
C ALA A 122 -7.58 6.63 5.95
N ARG A 123 -8.31 7.75 6.10
CA ARG A 123 -8.13 8.67 7.25
C ARG A 123 -8.31 7.98 8.60
N LEU A 124 -9.07 6.90 8.64
CA LEU A 124 -9.33 6.10 9.85
C LEU A 124 -8.50 4.81 9.93
N ALA A 125 -7.57 4.59 9.00
CA ALA A 125 -6.63 3.48 9.03
C ALA A 125 -5.23 3.94 9.49
N ASP A 126 -4.43 3.01 10.03
CA ASP A 126 -3.02 3.28 10.35
C ASP A 126 -2.10 3.10 9.14
N LEU A 127 -2.51 2.23 8.21
CA LEU A 127 -1.78 1.89 7.00
C LEU A 127 -2.76 1.59 5.86
N VAL A 128 -2.45 2.05 4.66
CA VAL A 128 -3.12 1.62 3.43
C VAL A 128 -2.21 0.65 2.70
N VAL A 129 -2.76 -0.45 2.18
CA VAL A 129 -2.01 -1.40 1.34
C VAL A 129 -2.67 -1.44 -0.03
N LEU A 130 -1.95 -1.01 -1.06
CA LEU A 130 -2.39 -1.10 -2.45
C LEU A 130 -1.49 -2.07 -3.22
N ALA A 131 -2.08 -2.90 -4.06
CA ALA A 131 -1.32 -3.70 -5.00
C ALA A 131 -0.79 -2.83 -6.14
N ARG A 132 0.45 -3.09 -6.55
CA ARG A 132 1.01 -2.49 -7.76
C ARG A 132 0.55 -3.30 -8.96
N ASP A 133 -0.07 -2.64 -9.93
CA ASP A 133 -0.36 -3.26 -11.22
C ASP A 133 0.94 -3.41 -12.02
N ALA A 134 1.18 -4.62 -12.55
CA ALA A 134 2.36 -4.90 -13.36
C ALA A 134 2.36 -4.14 -14.69
N ASP A 135 1.18 -3.88 -15.23
CA ASP A 135 0.99 -3.26 -16.55
C ASP A 135 0.88 -1.73 -16.47
N GLY A 136 0.90 -1.14 -15.27
CA GLY A 136 0.97 0.32 -15.06
C GLY A 136 -0.28 1.08 -15.49
N GLU A 137 -1.45 0.43 -15.48
CA GLU A 137 -2.70 1.09 -15.87
C GLU A 137 -3.02 2.30 -14.97
N ASN A 138 -3.49 3.37 -15.60
CA ASN A 138 -3.65 4.72 -15.05
C ASN A 138 -4.50 4.80 -13.77
N ILE A 139 -5.40 3.85 -13.53
CA ILE A 139 -6.31 3.85 -12.37
C ILE A 139 -5.54 3.65 -11.06
N THR A 140 -4.58 2.72 -11.04
CA THR A 140 -3.78 2.44 -9.83
C THR A 140 -2.85 3.61 -9.50
N ARG A 141 -2.27 4.27 -10.50
CA ARG A 141 -1.40 5.43 -10.30
C ARG A 141 -2.16 6.61 -9.70
N ALA A 142 -3.33 6.94 -10.22
CA ALA A 142 -4.17 8.01 -9.69
C ALA A 142 -4.59 7.72 -8.24
N ALA A 143 -4.93 6.46 -7.90
CA ALA A 143 -5.26 6.07 -6.54
C ALA A 143 -4.04 6.20 -5.60
N ILE A 144 -2.85 5.79 -6.04
CA ILE A 144 -1.60 5.94 -5.26
C ILE A 144 -1.34 7.42 -4.95
N GLU A 145 -1.35 8.28 -5.96
CA GLU A 145 -1.14 9.72 -5.82
C GLU A 145 -2.17 10.34 -4.87
N THR A 146 -3.45 9.99 -5.03
CA THR A 146 -4.52 10.54 -4.20
C THR A 146 -4.41 10.08 -2.74
N VAL A 147 -4.05 8.83 -2.48
CA VAL A 147 -3.80 8.34 -1.11
C VAL A 147 -2.63 9.08 -0.49
N ILE A 148 -1.50 9.23 -1.20
CA ILE A 148 -0.30 9.91 -0.68
C ILE A 148 -0.62 11.37 -0.31
N PHE A 149 -1.36 12.09 -1.15
CA PHE A 149 -1.58 13.53 -0.95
C PHE A 149 -2.81 13.84 -0.09
N ASN A 150 -3.85 13.00 -0.08
CA ASN A 150 -5.16 13.37 0.48
C ASN A 150 -5.58 12.52 1.69
N SER A 151 -4.91 11.41 2.00
CA SER A 151 -5.27 10.58 3.14
C SER A 151 -4.58 11.00 4.45
N GLY A 152 -3.35 11.53 4.35
CA GLY A 152 -2.49 11.78 5.51
C GLY A 152 -1.96 10.49 6.16
N ARG A 153 -2.07 9.35 5.47
CA ARG A 153 -1.65 8.04 5.99
C ARG A 153 -0.51 7.44 5.16
N PRO A 154 0.31 6.59 5.77
CA PRO A 154 1.32 5.86 5.03
C PRO A 154 0.67 4.87 4.07
N LEU A 155 1.30 4.73 2.91
CA LEU A 155 0.92 3.78 1.88
C LEU A 155 2.02 2.73 1.72
N LEU A 156 1.64 1.47 1.76
CA LEU A 156 2.45 0.33 1.39
C LEU A 156 2.05 -0.16 0.00
N LEU A 157 2.99 -0.14 -0.93
CA LEU A 157 2.80 -0.71 -2.26
C LEU A 157 3.25 -2.16 -2.26
N ALA A 158 2.29 -3.08 -2.38
CA ALA A 158 2.56 -4.49 -2.54
C ALA A 158 3.11 -4.78 -3.95
N PRO A 159 4.14 -5.63 -4.08
CA PRO A 159 4.60 -6.07 -5.39
C PRO A 159 3.52 -6.91 -6.10
N SER A 160 3.63 -7.09 -7.41
CA SER A 160 2.70 -7.93 -8.20
C SER A 160 2.80 -9.42 -7.89
N GLY A 161 3.84 -9.86 -7.19
CA GLY A 161 4.07 -11.25 -6.75
C GLY A 161 3.72 -11.48 -5.29
N GLN A 162 3.65 -12.75 -4.90
CA GLN A 162 3.50 -13.13 -3.50
C GLN A 162 4.80 -12.85 -2.74
N VAL A 163 4.68 -12.29 -1.55
CA VAL A 163 5.77 -12.11 -0.60
C VAL A 163 5.58 -13.05 0.59
N SER A 164 6.67 -13.57 1.14
CA SER A 164 6.63 -14.48 2.30
C SER A 164 6.92 -13.77 3.63
N ALA A 165 7.52 -12.58 3.56
CA ALA A 165 7.84 -11.75 4.72
C ALA A 165 7.89 -10.29 4.30
N ILE A 166 7.69 -9.39 5.25
CA ILE A 166 7.77 -7.94 5.03
C ILE A 166 8.32 -7.22 6.25
N GLY A 167 9.27 -6.32 6.03
CA GLY A 167 9.87 -5.48 7.07
C GLY A 167 10.78 -6.24 8.03
N THR A 168 11.32 -7.39 7.63
CA THR A 168 12.36 -8.12 8.39
C THR A 168 13.74 -7.52 8.15
N ALA A 169 13.98 -6.96 6.96
CA ALA A 169 15.20 -6.29 6.55
C ALA A 169 14.89 -4.98 5.81
N PRO A 170 14.44 -3.93 6.49
CA PRO A 170 14.04 -2.69 5.85
C PRO A 170 15.21 -1.81 5.44
N ALA A 171 15.05 -1.11 4.32
CA ALA A 171 15.90 -0.01 3.89
C ALA A 171 15.15 1.33 3.95
N ILE A 172 15.86 2.41 4.22
CA ILE A 172 15.33 3.78 4.19
C ILE A 172 16.07 4.56 3.10
N ALA A 173 15.34 5.04 2.10
CA ALA A 173 15.85 6.01 1.14
C ALA A 173 15.81 7.41 1.77
N TRP A 174 16.99 7.95 2.11
CA TRP A 174 17.11 9.19 2.85
C TRP A 174 17.68 10.32 2.02
N ASN A 175 16.95 11.41 1.94
CA ASN A 175 17.39 12.65 1.28
C ASN A 175 17.25 13.90 2.17
N GLY A 176 16.97 13.74 3.48
CA GLY A 176 16.80 14.83 4.42
C GLY A 176 15.52 15.65 4.27
N SER A 177 14.61 15.30 3.35
CA SER A 177 13.36 16.03 3.14
C SER A 177 12.33 15.78 4.24
N ALA A 178 11.38 16.72 4.38
CA ALA A 178 10.27 16.57 5.32
C ALA A 178 9.38 15.35 4.98
N VAL A 179 9.25 15.00 3.69
CA VAL A 179 8.49 13.82 3.26
C VAL A 179 9.20 12.53 3.66
N ALA A 180 10.54 12.46 3.50
CA ALA A 180 11.34 11.33 3.97
C ALA A 180 11.26 11.18 5.50
N ALA A 181 11.33 12.30 6.25
CA ALA A 181 11.19 12.27 7.70
C ALA A 181 9.81 11.76 8.14
N ARG A 182 8.72 12.14 7.44
CA ARG A 182 7.39 11.60 7.69
C ARG A 182 7.31 10.11 7.41
N ALA A 183 7.90 9.64 6.31
CA ALA A 183 7.94 8.22 5.95
C ALA A 183 8.69 7.40 7.02
N VAL A 184 9.85 7.87 7.48
CA VAL A 184 10.60 7.24 8.58
C VAL A 184 9.75 7.15 9.85
N ARG A 185 9.09 8.25 10.22
CA ARG A 185 8.22 8.28 11.41
C ARG A 185 7.07 7.26 11.30
N ALA A 186 6.42 7.18 10.15
CA ALA A 186 5.35 6.22 9.90
C ALA A 186 5.85 4.77 9.92
N ALA A 187 7.09 4.53 9.45
CA ALA A 187 7.69 3.21 9.38
C ALA A 187 8.31 2.71 10.70
N LEU A 188 8.40 3.54 11.76
CA LEU A 188 8.97 3.12 13.05
C LEU A 188 8.44 1.79 13.60
N PRO A 189 7.15 1.42 13.43
CA PRO A 189 6.67 0.11 13.85
C PRO A 189 7.42 -1.05 13.15
N PHE A 190 7.67 -0.96 11.85
CA PHE A 190 8.45 -1.93 11.09
C PHE A 190 9.93 -1.92 11.52
N LEU A 191 10.53 -0.72 11.59
CA LEU A 191 11.95 -0.55 11.91
C LEU A 191 12.32 -1.13 13.29
N ARG A 192 11.42 -1.03 14.27
CA ARG A 192 11.64 -1.58 15.61
C ARG A 192 11.55 -3.11 15.67
N ARG A 193 10.92 -3.73 14.70
CA ARG A 193 10.81 -5.20 14.62
C ARG A 193 11.98 -5.83 13.88
N SER A 194 12.68 -5.04 13.08
CA SER A 194 13.82 -5.50 12.29
C SER A 194 15.08 -5.59 13.15
N GLY A 195 15.95 -6.56 12.85
CA GLY A 195 17.25 -6.69 13.52
C GLY A 195 18.26 -5.63 13.07
N LYS A 196 18.13 -5.13 11.84
CA LYS A 196 19.05 -4.15 11.26
C LYS A 196 18.35 -3.38 10.14
N VAL A 197 18.59 -2.07 10.09
CA VAL A 197 18.04 -1.15 9.07
C VAL A 197 19.18 -0.63 8.20
N VAL A 198 18.98 -0.58 6.89
CA VAL A 198 19.94 0.02 5.95
C VAL A 198 19.47 1.42 5.59
N ILE A 199 20.29 2.44 5.83
CA ILE A 199 20.05 3.80 5.36
C ILE A 199 20.74 3.96 4.02
N LEU A 200 19.96 4.18 2.96
CA LEU A 200 20.42 4.43 1.60
C LEU A 200 20.37 5.92 1.31
N PHE A 201 21.44 6.47 0.75
CA PHE A 201 21.51 7.85 0.28
C PHE A 201 22.24 7.91 -1.05
N THR A 202 22.05 8.99 -1.80
CA THR A 202 22.73 9.23 -3.09
C THR A 202 23.61 10.48 -2.99
N ASP A 203 24.61 10.58 -3.84
CA ASP A 203 25.50 11.74 -3.96
C ASP A 203 24.92 12.88 -4.83
N THR A 204 23.72 12.69 -5.37
CA THR A 204 23.05 13.67 -6.24
C THR A 204 22.41 14.83 -5.47
N ALA A 205 22.57 14.88 -4.13
CA ALA A 205 22.07 15.99 -3.33
C ALA A 205 22.79 17.29 -3.70
N GLU A 206 22.02 18.38 -3.88
CA GLU A 206 22.58 19.71 -4.14
C GLU A 206 23.61 20.09 -3.06
N PRO A 207 24.73 20.75 -3.43
CA PRO A 207 25.71 21.23 -2.47
C PRO A 207 25.06 22.13 -1.41
N GLY A 208 25.21 21.79 -0.13
CA GLY A 208 24.62 22.52 1.00
C GLY A 208 23.29 21.94 1.55
N ARG A 209 22.70 20.93 0.90
CA ARG A 209 21.51 20.19 1.37
C ARG A 209 21.77 18.70 1.51
N ALA A 210 23.03 18.32 1.68
CA ALA A 210 23.37 16.92 1.88
C ALA A 210 22.59 16.36 3.06
N ALA A 211 21.71 15.42 2.76
CA ALA A 211 21.06 14.63 3.80
C ALA A 211 22.15 13.91 4.58
N ASP A 212 22.42 14.36 5.80
CA ASP A 212 23.38 13.68 6.66
C ASP A 212 22.75 12.35 7.18
N PRO A 213 23.12 11.20 6.63
CA PRO A 213 22.57 9.91 7.05
C PRO A 213 23.01 9.54 8.48
N GLN A 214 24.08 10.11 8.99
CA GLN A 214 24.55 9.91 10.37
C GLN A 214 23.57 10.52 11.38
N ARG A 215 22.97 11.67 11.05
CA ARG A 215 21.95 12.26 11.90
C ARG A 215 20.69 11.40 11.98
N LEU A 216 20.31 10.77 10.86
CA LEU A 216 19.20 9.81 10.87
C LEU A 216 19.58 8.56 11.68
N ALA A 217 20.79 8.04 11.54
CA ALA A 217 21.27 6.91 12.34
C ALA A 217 21.18 7.21 13.84
N GLY A 218 21.68 8.37 14.29
CA GLY A 218 21.56 8.81 15.69
C GLY A 218 20.11 8.96 16.15
N TYR A 219 19.22 9.47 15.29
CA TYR A 219 17.78 9.53 15.63
C TYR A 219 17.19 8.12 15.83
N LEU A 220 17.52 7.17 14.96
CA LEU A 220 17.02 5.79 15.02
C LEU A 220 17.60 5.04 16.24
N GLU A 221 18.82 5.34 16.65
CA GLU A 221 19.44 4.80 17.87
C GLU A 221 18.63 5.14 19.13
N TRP A 222 18.07 6.35 19.23
CA TRP A 222 17.13 6.72 20.29
C TRP A 222 15.85 5.89 20.32
N HIS A 223 15.53 5.25 19.20
CA HIS A 223 14.40 4.31 19.08
C HIS A 223 14.82 2.84 19.28
N GLY A 224 16.09 2.58 19.64
CA GLY A 224 16.65 1.23 19.82
C GLY A 224 16.87 0.50 18.50
N ILE A 225 17.04 1.22 17.38
CA ILE A 225 17.18 0.66 16.04
C ILE A 225 18.64 0.72 15.61
N THR A 226 19.22 -0.44 15.32
CA THR A 226 20.58 -0.56 14.76
C THR A 226 20.56 -0.29 13.27
N THR A 227 21.48 0.55 12.79
CA THR A 227 21.54 0.95 11.39
C THR A 227 22.90 0.68 10.76
N SER A 228 22.89 0.53 9.45
CA SER A 228 24.08 0.64 8.58
C SER A 228 23.82 1.64 7.49
N ILE A 229 24.86 2.35 7.06
CA ILE A 229 24.73 3.39 6.02
C ILE A 229 25.40 2.87 4.76
N ARG A 230 24.70 3.04 3.62
CA ARG A 230 25.18 2.62 2.31
C ARG A 230 24.88 3.71 1.27
N GLN A 231 25.88 4.10 0.51
CA GLN A 231 25.70 5.00 -0.63
C GLN A 231 25.21 4.22 -1.84
N ALA A 232 24.14 4.68 -2.47
CA ALA A 232 23.65 4.16 -3.74
C ALA A 232 24.23 4.98 -4.89
N THR A 233 24.95 4.29 -5.77
CA THR A 233 25.58 4.92 -6.94
C THR A 233 24.55 5.09 -8.05
N VAL A 234 24.25 6.34 -8.42
CA VAL A 234 23.25 6.65 -9.45
C VAL A 234 23.82 6.43 -10.86
N GLY A 235 25.00 6.99 -11.17
CA GLY A 235 25.59 6.89 -12.50
C GLY A 235 24.66 7.45 -13.58
N HIS A 236 24.36 6.64 -14.60
CA HIS A 236 23.43 6.99 -15.69
C HIS A 236 21.99 6.48 -15.46
N ARG A 237 21.70 5.87 -14.30
CA ARG A 237 20.37 5.33 -13.96
C ARG A 237 19.50 6.40 -13.34
N GLN A 238 18.18 6.12 -13.26
CA GLN A 238 17.28 6.90 -12.44
C GLN A 238 17.64 6.70 -10.95
N VAL A 239 17.44 7.74 -10.14
CA VAL A 239 17.67 7.66 -8.68
C VAL A 239 16.85 6.53 -8.04
N SER A 240 15.59 6.37 -8.48
CA SER A 240 14.70 5.28 -8.04
C SER A 240 15.31 3.89 -8.28
N ASP A 241 15.89 3.68 -9.47
CA ASP A 241 16.49 2.39 -9.84
C ASP A 241 17.75 2.10 -9.04
N ALA A 242 18.56 3.13 -8.81
CA ALA A 242 19.77 3.03 -8.00
C ALA A 242 19.44 2.67 -6.54
N LEU A 243 18.43 3.32 -5.95
CA LEU A 243 17.98 3.04 -4.58
C LEU A 243 17.36 1.65 -4.45
N THR A 244 16.47 1.28 -5.39
CA THR A 244 15.84 -0.04 -5.42
C THR A 244 16.89 -1.14 -5.62
N GLY A 245 17.82 -0.97 -6.56
CA GLY A 245 18.91 -1.91 -6.79
C GLY A 245 19.79 -2.08 -5.55
N SER A 246 20.18 -0.97 -4.89
CA SER A 246 20.97 -1.01 -3.66
C SER A 246 20.24 -1.70 -2.50
N ALA A 247 18.92 -1.52 -2.38
CA ALA A 247 18.10 -2.20 -1.39
C ALA A 247 18.08 -3.71 -1.64
N LEU A 248 17.86 -4.13 -2.89
CA LEU A 248 17.86 -5.54 -3.29
C LEU A 248 19.23 -6.20 -3.06
N GLU A 249 20.32 -5.54 -3.45
CA GLU A 249 21.70 -6.02 -3.21
C GLU A 249 22.03 -6.14 -1.71
N ALA A 250 21.40 -5.32 -0.86
CA ALA A 250 21.52 -5.41 0.59
C ALA A 250 20.61 -6.47 1.22
N GLY A 251 19.82 -7.20 0.40
CA GLY A 251 18.88 -8.21 0.87
C GLY A 251 17.67 -7.62 1.61
N CYS A 252 17.29 -6.37 1.30
CA CYS A 252 16.17 -5.72 1.96
C CYS A 252 14.83 -6.14 1.33
N ASP A 253 13.83 -6.34 2.20
CA ASP A 253 12.46 -6.76 1.85
C ASP A 253 11.43 -5.62 1.88
N LEU A 254 11.83 -4.45 2.38
CA LEU A 254 10.98 -3.25 2.46
C LEU A 254 11.82 -2.00 2.19
N LEU A 255 11.42 -1.17 1.24
CA LEU A 255 12.01 0.14 0.99
C LEU A 255 11.08 1.25 1.48
N ILE A 256 11.56 2.08 2.41
CA ILE A 256 10.86 3.21 2.99
C ILE A 256 11.37 4.47 2.33
N MET A 257 10.46 5.25 1.74
CA MET A 257 10.80 6.48 1.04
C MET A 257 9.74 7.56 1.19
N GLY A 258 10.14 8.82 1.05
CA GLY A 258 9.20 9.92 0.92
C GLY A 258 8.59 9.93 -0.48
N GLY A 259 7.28 10.15 -0.55
CA GLY A 259 6.53 10.33 -1.80
C GLY A 259 6.42 11.81 -2.19
#